data_6283873d0f90d71068ad6be1c85a9f01
#
_entry.id   6283873d0f90d71068ad6be1c85a9f01
#
_cell.length_a   1.000
_cell.length_b   1.000
_cell.length_c   1.000
_cell.angle_alpha   90.00
_cell.angle_beta   90.00
_cell.angle_gamma   90.00
#
_symmetry.space_group_name_H-M   'P 1'
#
loop_
_entity.id
_entity.type
_entity.pdbx_description
1 polymer ?
#
loop_
_entity_poly.entity_id
_entity_poly.type
_entity_poly.pdbx_seq_one_letter_code
_entity_poly.pdbx_strand_id
1 'polypeptide(L)'
;MSIASELIRGRVDAVILANLMNRDSYGYEINKAILRKSSGKYELNEATLYTAFKRLIDMGYITTYWGEGDVGARRKYYKITTDGRQAYQRMLAEWQEAKNLMDNILS
;
A
#
# COMPACT_ATOMS: atom_id res chain seq x y z
N MET A 1 4.78 14.61 -14.83
CA MET A 1 4.29 13.72 -13.77
C MET A 1 2.82 13.99 -13.48
N SER A 2 2.05 12.97 -13.24
CA SER A 2 0.64 13.16 -12.90
C SER A 2 0.47 13.65 -11.46
N ILE A 3 -0.67 14.26 -11.17
CA ILE A 3 -1.04 14.65 -9.81
C ILE A 3 -1.06 13.42 -8.90
N ALA A 4 -1.59 12.29 -9.41
CA ALA A 4 -1.67 11.05 -8.64
C ALA A 4 -0.28 10.55 -8.22
N SER A 5 0.69 10.55 -9.15
CA SER A 5 2.05 10.12 -8.86
C SER A 5 2.71 10.96 -7.78
N GLU A 6 2.53 12.28 -7.86
CA GLU A 6 3.11 13.19 -6.86
C GLU A 6 2.47 13.01 -5.50
N LEU A 7 1.16 12.86 -5.45
CA LEU A 7 0.42 12.67 -4.22
C LEU A 7 0.84 11.38 -3.50
N ILE A 8 1.02 10.29 -4.26
CA ILE A 8 1.32 8.99 -3.69
C ILE A 8 2.80 8.82 -3.34
N ARG A 9 3.68 9.58 -4.00
CA ARG A 9 5.10 9.55 -3.67
C ARG A 9 5.28 9.93 -2.19
N GLY A 10 6.02 9.10 -1.45
CA GLY A 10 6.19 9.25 -0.01
C GLY A 10 5.07 8.63 0.82
N ARG A 11 4.00 8.14 0.16
CA ARG A 11 2.87 7.49 0.82
C ARG A 11 2.64 6.06 0.35
N VAL A 12 3.62 5.51 -0.38
CA VAL A 12 3.51 4.15 -0.93
C VAL A 12 3.31 3.12 0.17
N ASP A 13 4.02 3.27 1.28
CA ASP A 13 3.90 2.33 2.40
C ASP A 13 2.46 2.31 2.93
N ALA A 14 1.86 3.47 3.12
CA ALA A 14 0.47 3.57 3.59
C ALA A 14 -0.50 2.94 2.60
N VAL A 15 -0.28 3.14 1.30
CA VAL A 15 -1.12 2.58 0.25
C VAL A 15 -1.09 1.05 0.29
N ILE A 16 0.11 0.47 0.43
CA ILE A 16 0.25 -0.98 0.51
C ILE A 16 -0.38 -1.53 1.78
N LEU A 17 -0.08 -0.93 2.93
CA LEU A 17 -0.63 -1.39 4.21
C LEU A 17 -2.15 -1.31 4.23
N ALA A 18 -2.73 -0.25 3.66
CA ALA A 18 -4.17 -0.12 3.55
C ALA A 18 -4.80 -1.31 2.84
N ASN A 19 -4.12 -1.81 1.81
CA ASN A 19 -4.61 -2.93 1.01
C ASN A 19 -4.39 -4.29 1.67
N LEU A 20 -3.72 -4.32 2.83
CA LEU A 20 -3.51 -5.54 3.61
C LEU A 20 -4.30 -5.55 4.92
N MET A 21 -5.03 -4.48 5.22
CA MET A 21 -5.74 -4.36 6.50
C MET A 21 -6.84 -5.40 6.66
N ASN A 22 -7.54 -5.74 5.59
CA ASN A 22 -8.69 -6.64 5.67
C ASN A 22 -8.37 -8.10 5.33
N ARG A 23 -7.32 -8.32 4.55
CA ARG A 23 -6.91 -9.69 4.18
C ARG A 23 -5.51 -9.67 3.60
N ASP A 24 -4.88 -10.82 3.60
CA ASP A 24 -3.60 -11.04 2.93
C ASP A 24 -3.79 -10.87 1.43
N SER A 25 -2.74 -10.47 0.74
CA SER A 25 -2.83 -10.23 -0.71
C SER A 25 -1.47 -10.42 -1.36
N TYR A 26 -1.43 -10.34 -2.68
CA TYR A 26 -0.20 -10.47 -3.46
C TYR A 26 -0.08 -9.27 -4.40
N GLY A 27 1.11 -9.08 -4.97
CA GLY A 27 1.45 -7.85 -5.68
C GLY A 27 0.46 -7.46 -6.78
N TYR A 28 0.11 -8.41 -7.65
CA TYR A 28 -0.83 -8.14 -8.73
C TYR A 28 -2.21 -7.70 -8.20
N GLU A 29 -2.71 -8.40 -7.18
CA GLU A 29 -4.01 -8.09 -6.59
C GLU A 29 -4.00 -6.72 -5.92
N ILE A 30 -2.91 -6.38 -5.22
CA ILE A 30 -2.76 -5.06 -4.61
C ILE A 30 -2.82 -3.96 -5.66
N ASN A 31 -2.09 -4.13 -6.77
CA ASN A 31 -2.09 -3.14 -7.84
C ASN A 31 -3.46 -3.03 -8.52
N LYS A 32 -4.16 -4.15 -8.71
CA LYS A 32 -5.51 -4.10 -9.24
C LYS A 32 -6.46 -3.32 -8.33
N ALA A 33 -6.30 -3.50 -7.02
CA ALA A 33 -7.11 -2.76 -6.05
C ALA A 33 -6.81 -1.27 -6.09
N ILE A 34 -5.54 -0.89 -6.20
CA ILE A 34 -5.14 0.51 -6.31
C ILE A 34 -5.74 1.14 -7.56
N LEU A 35 -5.63 0.44 -8.69
CA LEU A 35 -6.17 0.92 -9.95
C LEU A 35 -7.68 1.13 -9.86
N ARG A 36 -8.40 0.17 -9.27
CA ARG A 36 -9.85 0.27 -9.11
C ARG A 36 -10.23 1.42 -8.18
N LYS A 37 -9.56 1.54 -7.02
CA LYS A 37 -9.86 2.57 -6.02
C LYS A 37 -9.55 3.97 -6.53
N SER A 38 -8.60 4.09 -7.45
CA SER A 38 -8.23 5.37 -8.05
C SER A 38 -9.03 5.67 -9.33
N SER A 39 -10.03 4.86 -9.63
CA SER A 39 -10.83 4.98 -10.85
C SER A 39 -9.96 4.94 -12.11
N GLY A 40 -8.99 4.04 -12.10
CA GLY A 40 -8.09 3.82 -13.23
C GLY A 40 -6.95 4.83 -13.36
N LYS A 41 -6.80 5.72 -12.38
CA LYS A 41 -5.84 6.83 -12.51
C LYS A 41 -4.43 6.50 -12.04
N TYR A 42 -4.26 5.45 -11.24
CA TYR A 42 -2.95 5.16 -10.70
C TYR A 42 -2.76 3.68 -10.41
N GLU A 43 -1.52 3.21 -10.64
CA GLU A 43 -1.02 1.94 -10.14
C GLU A 43 0.47 2.09 -9.87
N LEU A 44 1.02 1.24 -9.01
CA LEU A 44 2.45 1.25 -8.73
C LEU A 44 3.17 0.45 -9.82
N ASN A 45 4.34 0.93 -10.26
CA ASN A 45 5.17 0.08 -11.11
C ASN A 45 5.78 -1.03 -10.26
N GLU A 46 6.20 -2.11 -10.90
CA GLU A 46 6.71 -3.29 -10.19
C GLU A 46 7.91 -2.97 -9.30
N ALA A 47 8.84 -2.16 -9.79
CA ALA A 47 10.04 -1.83 -9.04
C ALA A 47 9.69 -1.11 -7.73
N THR A 48 8.78 -0.14 -7.79
CA THR A 48 8.33 0.60 -6.62
C THR A 48 7.59 -0.31 -5.64
N LEU A 49 6.72 -1.18 -6.17
CA LEU A 49 5.94 -2.11 -5.37
C LEU A 49 6.84 -3.07 -4.58
N TYR A 50 7.76 -3.72 -5.28
CA TYR A 50 8.61 -4.73 -4.63
C TYR A 50 9.67 -4.10 -3.73
N THR A 51 10.17 -2.92 -4.06
CA THR A 51 11.05 -2.17 -3.15
C THR A 51 10.34 -1.83 -1.86
N ALA A 52 9.08 -1.41 -1.95
CA ALA A 52 8.28 -1.11 -0.77
C ALA A 52 8.00 -2.37 0.06
N PHE A 53 7.68 -3.50 -0.58
CA PHE A 53 7.50 -4.76 0.15
C PHE A 53 8.74 -5.09 0.97
N LYS A 54 9.93 -5.00 0.36
CA LYS A 54 11.18 -5.28 1.07
C LYS A 54 11.36 -4.37 2.27
N ARG A 55 11.13 -3.09 2.08
CA ARG A 55 11.23 -2.10 3.18
C ARG A 55 10.26 -2.42 4.31
N LEU A 56 9.02 -2.75 3.98
CA LEU A 56 8.00 -3.06 4.98
C LEU A 56 8.31 -4.36 5.72
N ILE A 57 8.88 -5.36 5.05
CA ILE A 57 9.35 -6.59 5.69
C ILE A 57 10.48 -6.27 6.66
N ASP A 58 11.46 -5.47 6.22
CA ASP A 58 12.61 -5.10 7.05
C ASP A 58 12.17 -4.32 8.29
N MET A 59 11.12 -3.54 8.20
CA MET A 59 10.55 -2.80 9.33
C MET A 59 9.67 -3.66 10.24
N GLY A 60 9.37 -4.89 9.84
CA GLY A 60 8.50 -5.75 10.62
C GLY A 60 7.01 -5.44 10.50
N TYR A 61 6.62 -4.68 9.50
CA TYR A 61 5.23 -4.29 9.29
C TYR A 61 4.42 -5.31 8.48
N ILE A 62 5.10 -6.13 7.69
CA ILE A 62 4.48 -7.23 6.94
C ILE A 62 5.37 -8.46 7.00
N THR A 63 4.76 -9.62 6.80
CA THR A 63 5.45 -10.89 6.57
C THR A 63 5.01 -11.43 5.23
N THR A 64 5.70 -12.46 4.75
CA THR A 64 5.40 -13.05 3.45
C THR A 64 5.39 -14.57 3.57
N TYR A 65 4.59 -15.19 2.71
CA TYR A 65 4.52 -16.65 2.62
C TYR A 65 4.07 -17.05 1.21
N TRP A 66 4.34 -18.28 0.85
CA TRP A 66 3.90 -18.82 -0.43
C TRP A 66 2.54 -19.46 -0.26
N GLY A 67 1.60 -19.11 -1.12
CA GLY A 67 0.26 -19.67 -1.13
C GLY A 67 -0.06 -20.29 -2.48
N GLU A 68 -1.23 -20.95 -2.56
CA GLU A 68 -1.72 -21.54 -3.79
C GLU A 68 -2.17 -20.44 -4.74
N GLY A 69 -1.69 -20.51 -5.98
CA GLY A 69 -2.21 -19.69 -7.06
C GLY A 69 -3.18 -20.48 -7.93
N ASP A 70 -3.71 -19.84 -8.95
CA ASP A 70 -4.57 -20.51 -9.91
C ASP A 70 -3.78 -21.55 -10.72
N VAL A 71 -4.42 -22.65 -11.04
CA VAL A 71 -3.85 -23.72 -11.89
C VAL A 71 -2.50 -24.22 -11.37
N GLY A 72 -2.39 -24.37 -10.03
CA GLY A 72 -1.19 -24.93 -9.43
C GLY A 72 -0.01 -23.99 -9.33
N ALA A 73 -0.11 -22.77 -9.82
CA ALA A 73 0.94 -21.78 -9.67
C ALA A 73 0.99 -21.29 -8.22
N ARG A 74 2.21 -21.06 -7.72
CA ARG A 74 2.39 -20.52 -6.38
C ARG A 74 2.47 -19.01 -6.44
N ARG A 75 1.89 -18.35 -5.42
CA ARG A 75 1.92 -16.91 -5.28
C ARG A 75 2.56 -16.51 -3.97
N LYS A 76 3.30 -15.43 -4.00
CA LYS A 76 3.87 -14.85 -2.80
C LYS A 76 2.87 -13.89 -2.19
N TYR A 77 2.34 -14.26 -1.03
CA TYR A 77 1.37 -13.45 -0.29
C TYR A 77 2.06 -12.61 0.76
N TYR A 78 1.45 -11.50 1.08
CA TYR A 78 1.91 -10.58 2.12
C TYR A 78 0.82 -10.43 3.16
N LYS A 79 1.24 -10.39 4.42
CA LYS A 79 0.34 -10.30 5.56
C LYS A 79 0.80 -9.18 6.47
N ILE A 80 -0.14 -8.32 6.87
CA ILE A 80 0.18 -7.24 7.79
C ILE A 80 0.35 -7.79 9.21
N THR A 81 1.34 -7.25 9.93
CA THR A 81 1.58 -7.61 11.34
C THR A 81 0.81 -6.64 12.25
N THR A 82 0.82 -6.93 13.55
CA THR A 82 0.28 -6.00 14.55
C THR A 82 0.99 -4.65 14.47
N ASP A 83 2.32 -4.67 14.37
CA ASP A 83 3.10 -3.44 14.22
C ASP A 83 2.75 -2.71 12.93
N GLY A 84 2.51 -3.46 11.85
CA GLY A 84 2.08 -2.88 10.58
C GLY A 84 0.72 -2.20 10.69
N ARG A 85 -0.20 -2.78 11.44
CA ARG A 85 -1.52 -2.17 11.66
C ARG A 85 -1.39 -0.85 12.42
N GLN A 86 -0.55 -0.82 13.43
CA GLN A 86 -0.29 0.39 14.21
C GLN A 86 0.38 1.45 13.33
N ALA A 87 1.35 1.04 12.51
CA ALA A 87 2.02 1.94 11.57
C ALA A 87 1.01 2.55 10.59
N TYR A 88 0.11 1.73 10.06
CA TYR A 88 -0.92 2.21 9.15
C TYR A 88 -1.81 3.26 9.83
N GLN A 89 -2.22 3.04 11.07
CA GLN A 89 -3.06 4.01 11.78
C GLN A 89 -2.33 5.35 11.97
N ARG A 90 -1.02 5.33 12.26
CA ARG A 90 -0.23 6.56 12.35
C ARG A 90 -0.17 7.27 10.99
N MET A 91 0.07 6.51 9.92
CA MET A 91 0.15 7.08 8.57
C MET A 91 -1.19 7.68 8.13
N LEU A 92 -2.29 7.01 8.49
CA LEU A 92 -3.62 7.51 8.17
C LEU A 92 -3.90 8.82 8.92
N ALA A 93 -3.54 8.88 10.21
CA ALA A 93 -3.71 10.10 11.01
C ALA A 93 -2.87 11.25 10.43
N GLU A 94 -1.64 10.98 10.03
CA GLU A 94 -0.78 11.98 9.39
C GLU A 94 -1.40 12.50 8.08
N TRP A 95 -1.97 11.60 7.30
CA TRP A 95 -2.66 12.01 6.07
C TRP A 95 -3.87 12.89 6.36
N GLN A 96 -4.69 12.53 7.36
CA GLN A 96 -5.85 13.34 7.73
C GLN A 96 -5.41 14.73 8.20
N GLU A 97 -4.35 14.81 8.98
CA GLU A 97 -3.80 16.08 9.43
C GLU A 97 -3.29 16.92 8.26
N ALA A 98 -2.54 16.30 7.34
CA ALA A 98 -2.02 16.99 6.15
C ALA A 98 -3.16 17.53 5.29
N LYS A 99 -4.20 16.72 5.10
CA LYS A 99 -5.37 17.11 4.32
C LYS A 99 -6.08 18.31 4.93
N ASN A 100 -6.31 18.27 6.25
CA ASN A 100 -6.95 19.38 6.96
C ASN A 100 -6.10 20.66 6.91
N LEU A 101 -4.80 20.52 7.06
CA LEU A 101 -3.87 21.66 6.96
C LEU A 101 -3.97 22.31 5.59
N MET A 102 -3.95 21.52 4.52
CA MET A 102 -4.06 22.06 3.18
C MET A 102 -5.42 22.73 2.94
N ASP A 103 -6.50 22.11 3.42
CA ASP A 103 -7.82 22.70 3.29
C ASP A 103 -7.88 24.09 3.96
N ASN A 104 -7.27 24.21 5.13
CA ASN A 104 -7.25 25.48 5.87
C ASN A 104 -6.38 26.55 5.16
N ILE A 105 -5.24 26.12 4.62
CA ILE A 105 -4.32 27.06 3.93
C ILE A 105 -4.96 27.57 2.64
N LEU A 106 -5.67 26.72 1.93
CA LEU A 106 -6.25 27.05 0.63
C LEU A 106 -7.62 27.73 0.70
N SER A 107 -8.19 27.82 1.87
CA SER A 107 -9.51 28.44 2.05
C SER A 107 -9.42 29.98 2.09
#